data_fce9c4ce69097fd69048b774478f4f15
#
_entry.id   fce9c4ce69097fd69048b774478f4f15
#
_cell.length_a   1.000
_cell.length_b   1.000
_cell.length_c   1.000
_cell.angle_alpha   90.00
_cell.angle_beta   90.00
_cell.angle_gamma   90.00
#
_symmetry.space_group_name_H-M   'P 1'
#
loop_
_entity.id
_entity.type
_entity.pdbx_description
1 polymer ?
#
loop_
_entity_poly.entity_id
_entity_poly.type
_entity_poly.pdbx_seq_one_letter_code
_entity_poly.pdbx_strand_id
1 'polypeptide(L)'
;MTGNSNVPEDIAVELSKRAKKINIRKLESVPWAHDGSHPSPAWFWKFFILILLFPWTYLFRDKEVEKPHPTKGGRLCVATHVNGLVDPIAITLSNPKQRMVTLGRHDLTTSVPIISWIARRIGSQPVIRKAEQLEGVAEIEFAKKLNQRSMLTVSHALSGGYRAIIMPEGTGHQDSRLRHLRTGSMRSAINAASIAKERNLPLPVFQPIGLHFRTHYWFRTDLYLEQIAPILVPFNPNKKEREKLMQGIWVEPPEDLVLQLRDELTVKLANISRDAPDWTTYRAWQLLAHLVSKSNSQDLRSYKEEVHATRKVREKLKLFDSKIIIENAKLASEILHSYDLDGRVLNSNMSIKKQSKLIRGLFGLSIMILFSPITFYSTGIQTLLA
;
A
#
# COMPACT_ATOMS: atom_id res chain seq x y z
N MET A 1 -36.60 -13.09 8.97
CA MET A 1 -35.54 -13.53 8.06
C MET A 1 -34.24 -12.86 8.49
N THR A 2 -33.46 -13.55 9.29
CA THR A 2 -32.21 -13.06 9.90
C THR A 2 -31.09 -13.24 8.88
N GLY A 3 -30.61 -12.12 8.31
CA GLY A 3 -29.47 -12.12 7.42
C GLY A 3 -28.18 -12.40 8.18
N ASN A 4 -27.61 -13.56 7.93
CA ASN A 4 -26.31 -13.99 8.43
C ASN A 4 -25.22 -13.06 7.87
N SER A 5 -24.74 -12.11 8.69
CA SER A 5 -23.59 -11.26 8.34
C SER A 5 -22.30 -12.04 8.66
N ASN A 6 -21.67 -12.60 7.63
CA ASN A 6 -20.36 -13.26 7.70
C ASN A 6 -19.21 -12.24 7.89
N VAL A 7 -19.31 -11.34 8.87
CA VAL A 7 -18.20 -10.49 9.31
C VAL A 7 -17.62 -11.15 10.55
N PRO A 8 -16.32 -11.48 10.60
CA PRO A 8 -15.70 -12.02 11.80
C PRO A 8 -15.94 -11.07 12.99
N GLU A 9 -16.35 -11.62 14.11
CA GLU A 9 -16.79 -10.89 15.30
C GLU A 9 -15.72 -9.92 15.83
N ASP A 10 -14.44 -10.27 15.71
CA ASP A 10 -13.28 -9.45 16.09
C ASP A 10 -13.16 -8.17 15.25
N ILE A 11 -13.51 -8.23 13.96
CA ILE A 11 -13.51 -7.07 13.07
C ILE A 11 -14.70 -6.15 13.39
N ALA A 12 -15.83 -6.70 13.72
CA ALA A 12 -17.03 -5.96 14.11
C ALA A 12 -16.80 -5.17 15.41
N VAL A 13 -16.18 -5.78 16.43
CA VAL A 13 -15.87 -5.12 17.72
C VAL A 13 -14.87 -3.97 17.56
N GLU A 14 -13.85 -4.13 16.75
CA GLU A 14 -12.87 -3.06 16.50
C GLU A 14 -13.47 -1.90 15.68
N LEU A 15 -14.36 -2.19 14.75
CA LEU A 15 -15.07 -1.20 13.96
C LEU A 15 -16.08 -0.41 14.79
N SER A 16 -16.86 -1.06 15.67
CA SER A 16 -17.88 -0.39 16.50
C SER A 16 -17.29 0.62 17.48
N LYS A 17 -16.09 0.36 18.02
CA LYS A 17 -15.39 1.32 18.90
C LYS A 17 -14.88 2.55 18.17
N ARG A 18 -14.53 2.44 16.87
CA ARG A 18 -14.00 3.52 16.04
C ARG A 18 -15.09 4.27 15.25
N ALA A 19 -16.23 3.67 15.05
CA ALA A 19 -17.32 4.19 14.21
C ALA A 19 -18.11 5.35 14.83
N LYS A 20 -17.78 5.79 16.03
CA LYS A 20 -18.57 6.75 16.83
C LYS A 20 -18.60 8.17 16.26
N LYS A 21 -19.36 8.44 15.24
CA LYS A 21 -19.75 9.73 14.67
C LYS A 21 -18.93 10.21 13.47
N ILE A 22 -19.54 10.07 12.30
CA ILE A 22 -19.10 10.77 11.09
C ILE A 22 -19.26 12.28 11.29
N ASN A 23 -18.19 13.02 11.12
CA ASN A 23 -18.25 14.48 11.08
C ASN A 23 -18.46 14.91 9.62
N ILE A 24 -19.72 15.05 9.22
CA ILE A 24 -20.13 15.39 7.85
C ILE A 24 -19.48 16.70 7.39
N ARG A 25 -19.48 17.77 8.22
CA ARG A 25 -18.86 19.06 7.86
C ARG A 25 -17.37 18.92 7.52
N LYS A 26 -16.63 18.10 8.27
CA LYS A 26 -15.22 17.86 7.96
C LYS A 26 -15.05 17.02 6.68
N LEU A 27 -15.93 16.08 6.39
CA LEU A 27 -15.91 15.32 5.14
C LEU A 27 -16.20 16.22 3.94
N GLU A 28 -17.13 17.13 4.06
CA GLU A 28 -17.47 18.12 3.02
C GLU A 28 -16.33 19.13 2.80
N SER A 29 -15.52 19.40 3.81
CA SER A 29 -14.37 20.32 3.70
C SER A 29 -13.15 19.72 3.00
N VAL A 30 -13.19 18.46 2.58
CA VAL A 30 -12.13 17.85 1.77
C VAL A 30 -12.09 18.55 0.40
N PRO A 31 -10.91 18.94 -0.10
CA PRO A 31 -10.82 19.53 -1.43
C PRO A 31 -11.22 18.54 -2.52
N TRP A 32 -12.13 18.93 -3.38
CA TRP A 32 -12.58 18.16 -4.53
C TRP A 32 -12.09 18.83 -5.81
N ALA A 33 -11.69 18.03 -6.81
CA ALA A 33 -11.27 18.55 -8.11
C ALA A 33 -11.80 17.63 -9.22
N HIS A 34 -12.61 18.18 -10.12
CA HIS A 34 -13.18 17.46 -11.26
C HIS A 34 -12.76 18.08 -12.61
N ASP A 35 -11.75 18.92 -12.59
CA ASP A 35 -11.18 19.61 -13.76
C ASP A 35 -9.87 18.97 -14.27
N GLY A 36 -9.40 17.93 -13.62
CA GLY A 36 -8.10 17.29 -13.88
C GLY A 36 -6.96 17.89 -13.09
N SER A 37 -7.20 18.89 -12.25
CA SER A 37 -6.20 19.42 -11.33
C SER A 37 -6.00 18.51 -10.11
N HIS A 38 -4.94 18.79 -9.37
CA HIS A 38 -4.71 18.09 -8.10
C HIS A 38 -5.37 18.86 -6.96
N PRO A 39 -6.15 18.19 -6.09
CA PRO A 39 -6.89 18.85 -5.01
C PRO A 39 -6.00 19.53 -3.96
N SER A 40 -4.73 19.17 -3.88
CA SER A 40 -3.76 19.79 -2.96
C SER A 40 -2.95 20.88 -3.67
N PRO A 41 -2.67 22.02 -3.02
CA PRO A 41 -1.75 23.02 -3.56
C PRO A 41 -0.31 22.49 -3.60
N ALA A 42 0.44 22.89 -4.64
CA ALA A 42 1.79 22.36 -4.91
C ALA A 42 2.80 22.66 -3.77
N TRP A 43 2.68 23.82 -3.12
CA TRP A 43 3.56 24.20 -2.03
C TRP A 43 3.36 23.30 -0.79
N PHE A 44 2.10 22.94 -0.49
CA PHE A 44 1.80 22.07 0.65
C PHE A 44 2.29 20.65 0.40
N TRP A 45 2.22 20.15 -0.84
CA TRP A 45 2.78 18.87 -1.21
C TRP A 45 4.31 18.84 -0.97
N LYS A 46 5.05 19.88 -1.38
CA LYS A 46 6.49 19.97 -1.12
C LYS A 46 6.81 19.96 0.38
N PHE A 47 6.05 20.71 1.16
CA PHE A 47 6.17 20.72 2.62
C PHE A 47 5.87 19.35 3.24
N PHE A 48 4.82 18.69 2.80
CA PHE A 48 4.46 17.35 3.25
C PHE A 48 5.55 16.32 2.94
N ILE A 49 6.13 16.34 1.73
CA ILE A 49 7.26 15.47 1.39
C ILE A 49 8.46 15.74 2.29
N LEU A 50 8.78 16.98 2.58
CA LEU A 50 9.88 17.35 3.49
C LEU A 50 9.66 16.75 4.89
N ILE A 51 8.44 16.82 5.43
CA ILE A 51 8.09 16.20 6.71
C ILE A 51 8.27 14.67 6.64
N LEU A 52 7.86 14.03 5.55
CA LEU A 52 7.97 12.57 5.39
C LEU A 52 9.42 12.09 5.22
N LEU A 53 10.31 12.89 4.67
CA LEU A 53 11.71 12.50 4.48
C LEU A 53 12.42 12.20 5.80
N PHE A 54 12.06 12.90 6.87
CA PHE A 54 12.65 12.66 8.19
C PHE A 54 12.36 11.24 8.71
N PRO A 55 11.09 10.83 8.94
CA PRO A 55 10.81 9.46 9.39
C PRO A 55 11.26 8.41 8.35
N TRP A 56 11.22 8.70 7.05
CA TRP A 56 11.70 7.82 6.00
C TRP A 56 13.16 7.41 6.18
N THR A 57 13.99 8.34 6.65
CA THR A 57 15.42 8.09 6.87
C THR A 57 15.66 7.08 8.00
N TYR A 58 14.79 7.08 9.01
CA TYR A 58 14.95 6.26 10.21
C TYR A 58 14.09 5.01 10.23
N LEU A 59 13.01 4.99 9.46
CA LEU A 59 12.02 3.91 9.49
C LEU A 59 12.60 2.58 9.00
N PHE A 60 13.55 2.65 8.08
CA PHE A 60 14.17 1.47 7.47
C PHE A 60 15.68 1.45 7.71
N ARG A 61 16.22 0.25 7.88
CA ARG A 61 17.66 0.03 7.97
C ARG A 61 18.31 0.18 6.59
N ASP A 62 17.71 -0.45 5.60
CA ASP A 62 18.08 -0.38 4.20
C ASP A 62 16.86 -0.22 3.31
N LYS A 63 17.05 0.47 2.19
CA LYS A 63 15.98 0.79 1.24
C LYS A 63 16.47 0.64 -0.19
N GLU A 64 15.90 -0.29 -0.88
CA GLU A 64 16.08 -0.47 -2.31
C GLU A 64 14.79 -0.10 -3.03
N VAL A 65 14.81 1.01 -3.78
CA VAL A 65 13.64 1.56 -4.45
C VAL A 65 13.91 1.65 -5.94
N GLU A 66 13.16 0.88 -6.72
CA GLU A 66 13.27 0.94 -8.17
C GLU A 66 12.60 2.19 -8.74
N LYS A 67 13.13 2.65 -9.87
CA LYS A 67 12.52 3.76 -10.60
C LYS A 67 11.28 3.27 -11.35
N PRO A 68 10.20 4.05 -11.36
CA PRO A 68 9.00 3.70 -12.12
C PRO A 68 9.27 3.73 -13.63
N HIS A 69 8.65 2.79 -14.34
CA HIS A 69 8.70 2.79 -15.80
C HIS A 69 8.16 4.11 -16.37
N PRO A 70 8.77 4.67 -17.43
CA PRO A 70 8.31 5.93 -18.01
C PRO A 70 6.90 5.77 -18.60
N THR A 71 6.01 6.73 -18.29
CA THR A 71 4.66 6.82 -18.86
C THR A 71 4.31 8.27 -19.09
N LYS A 72 3.49 8.56 -20.11
CA LYS A 72 3.03 9.91 -20.41
C LYS A 72 1.79 10.30 -19.59
N GLY A 73 0.91 9.35 -19.29
CA GLY A 73 -0.32 9.56 -18.52
C GLY A 73 -0.15 9.43 -17.00
N GLY A 74 -1.24 9.65 -16.27
CA GLY A 74 -1.29 9.44 -14.84
C GLY A 74 -1.06 7.97 -14.44
N ARG A 75 -0.75 7.73 -13.16
CA ARG A 75 -0.44 6.39 -12.65
C ARG A 75 -1.31 6.06 -11.46
N LEU A 76 -2.10 5.02 -11.57
CA LEU A 76 -2.72 4.42 -10.42
C LEU A 76 -1.79 3.36 -9.82
N CYS A 77 -1.12 3.73 -8.73
CA CYS A 77 -0.24 2.84 -7.98
C CYS A 77 -1.09 1.86 -7.15
N VAL A 78 -0.82 0.58 -7.31
CA VAL A 78 -1.53 -0.51 -6.61
C VAL A 78 -0.53 -1.49 -6.03
N ALA A 79 -0.74 -1.88 -4.78
CA ALA A 79 0.11 -2.82 -4.05
C ALA A 79 -0.74 -3.63 -3.05
N THR A 80 -0.17 -4.70 -2.51
CA THR A 80 -0.70 -5.37 -1.32
C THR A 80 -0.58 -4.47 -0.10
N HIS A 81 -1.51 -4.58 0.86
CA HIS A 81 -1.60 -3.67 2.01
C HIS A 81 -1.29 -4.39 3.32
N VAL A 82 -0.03 -4.40 3.70
CA VAL A 82 0.45 -5.14 4.87
C VAL A 82 0.87 -4.26 6.05
N ASN A 83 1.13 -2.97 5.83
CA ASN A 83 1.75 -2.13 6.85
C ASN A 83 1.09 -0.73 7.00
N GLY A 84 -0.23 -0.70 7.09
CA GLY A 84 -1.00 0.50 7.43
C GLY A 84 -0.56 1.77 6.67
N LEU A 85 -0.17 2.81 7.40
CA LEU A 85 0.27 4.07 6.81
C LEU A 85 1.66 4.00 6.15
N VAL A 86 2.48 2.99 6.47
CA VAL A 86 3.84 2.87 5.93
C VAL A 86 3.81 2.55 4.43
N ASP A 87 2.87 1.69 3.99
CA ASP A 87 2.74 1.33 2.57
C ASP A 87 2.49 2.54 1.66
N PRO A 88 1.46 3.38 1.90
CA PRO A 88 1.25 4.57 1.07
C PRO A 88 2.39 5.60 1.18
N ILE A 89 3.06 5.71 2.33
CA ILE A 89 4.24 6.56 2.48
C ILE A 89 5.39 6.05 1.61
N ALA A 90 5.68 4.75 1.63
CA ALA A 90 6.71 4.15 0.81
C ALA A 90 6.47 4.38 -0.69
N ILE A 91 5.22 4.16 -1.15
CA ILE A 91 4.83 4.42 -2.54
C ILE A 91 4.91 5.93 -2.87
N THR A 92 4.52 6.81 -1.95
CA THR A 92 4.63 8.25 -2.15
C THR A 92 6.08 8.67 -2.35
N LEU A 93 6.97 8.20 -1.50
CA LEU A 93 8.39 8.56 -1.50
C LEU A 93 9.21 7.85 -2.58
N SER A 94 8.66 6.82 -3.24
CA SER A 94 9.29 6.22 -4.42
C SER A 94 9.40 7.19 -5.61
N ASN A 95 8.52 8.19 -5.68
CA ASN A 95 8.59 9.28 -6.66
C ASN A 95 8.00 10.58 -6.07
N PRO A 96 8.70 11.26 -5.16
CA PRO A 96 8.16 12.38 -4.39
C PRO A 96 7.88 13.64 -5.22
N LYS A 97 8.48 13.74 -6.41
CA LYS A 97 8.29 14.89 -7.32
C LYS A 97 6.89 14.92 -7.94
N GLN A 98 6.28 13.77 -8.16
CA GLN A 98 4.95 13.66 -8.76
C GLN A 98 3.87 13.58 -7.66
N ARG A 99 2.99 14.59 -7.61
CA ARG A 99 1.90 14.64 -6.63
C ARG A 99 0.96 13.45 -6.75
N MET A 100 0.38 13.03 -5.64
CA MET A 100 -0.44 11.84 -5.55
C MET A 100 -1.73 12.10 -4.77
N VAL A 101 -2.85 11.65 -5.31
CA VAL A 101 -4.13 11.57 -4.60
C VAL A 101 -4.27 10.19 -3.97
N THR A 102 -4.73 10.14 -2.72
CA THR A 102 -4.94 8.87 -2.01
C THR A 102 -6.40 8.68 -1.67
N LEU A 103 -6.88 7.44 -1.64
CA LEU A 103 -8.11 7.09 -0.96
C LEU A 103 -7.77 6.61 0.46
N GLY A 104 -8.42 7.20 1.44
CA GLY A 104 -8.23 6.85 2.84
C GLY A 104 -9.56 6.63 3.56
N ARG A 105 -9.53 5.93 4.69
CA ARG A 105 -10.72 5.83 5.56
C ARG A 105 -11.21 7.23 5.95
N HIS A 106 -12.51 7.39 6.05
CA HIS A 106 -13.14 8.67 6.39
C HIS A 106 -12.60 9.27 7.72
N ASP A 107 -12.29 8.43 8.71
CA ASP A 107 -11.76 8.86 10.00
C ASP A 107 -10.36 9.50 9.92
N LEU A 108 -9.53 9.12 8.96
CA LEU A 108 -8.25 9.79 8.72
C LEU A 108 -8.41 11.25 8.32
N THR A 109 -9.54 11.61 7.70
CA THR A 109 -9.83 13.00 7.32
C THR A 109 -10.66 13.75 8.35
N THR A 110 -11.16 13.09 9.41
CA THR A 110 -12.10 13.70 10.37
C THR A 110 -11.72 13.59 11.83
N SER A 111 -11.09 12.50 12.27
CA SER A 111 -11.05 12.14 13.69
C SER A 111 -9.77 12.59 14.42
N VAL A 112 -8.60 12.38 13.83
CA VAL A 112 -7.32 12.74 14.48
C VAL A 112 -6.91 14.15 14.04
N PRO A 113 -6.84 15.15 14.95
CA PRO A 113 -6.71 16.57 14.57
C PRO A 113 -5.59 16.88 13.59
N ILE A 114 -4.36 16.50 13.89
CA ILE A 114 -3.18 16.79 13.05
C ILE A 114 -3.22 15.94 11.77
N ILE A 115 -3.45 14.63 11.90
CA ILE A 115 -3.49 13.72 10.75
C ILE A 115 -4.62 14.09 9.81
N SER A 116 -5.81 14.40 10.34
CA SER A 116 -6.96 14.78 9.51
C SER A 116 -6.77 16.12 8.82
N TRP A 117 -6.07 17.06 9.46
CA TRP A 117 -5.71 18.34 8.85
C TRP A 117 -4.73 18.12 7.68
N ILE A 118 -3.67 17.33 7.89
CA ILE A 118 -2.72 16.97 6.84
C ILE A 118 -3.42 16.22 5.71
N ALA A 119 -4.22 15.18 6.02
CA ALA A 119 -4.92 14.37 5.04
C ALA A 119 -5.81 15.23 4.12
N ARG A 120 -6.59 16.16 4.68
CA ARG A 120 -7.39 17.09 3.87
C ARG A 120 -6.51 18.00 3.00
N ARG A 121 -5.40 18.49 3.56
CA ARG A 121 -4.49 19.41 2.84
C ARG A 121 -3.72 18.76 1.71
N ILE A 122 -3.37 17.47 1.81
CA ILE A 122 -2.75 16.71 0.70
C ILE A 122 -3.76 16.22 -0.32
N GLY A 123 -5.06 16.44 -0.08
CA GLY A 123 -6.11 16.01 -0.99
C GLY A 123 -6.48 14.53 -0.88
N SER A 124 -6.24 13.89 0.28
CA SER A 124 -6.70 12.53 0.53
C SER A 124 -8.23 12.48 0.50
N GLN A 125 -8.78 11.58 -0.30
CA GLN A 125 -10.21 11.45 -0.51
C GLN A 125 -10.79 10.41 0.45
N PRO A 126 -11.85 10.75 1.21
CA PRO A 126 -12.44 9.86 2.19
C PRO A 126 -13.29 8.77 1.54
N VAL A 127 -13.23 7.56 2.08
CA VAL A 127 -14.13 6.46 1.72
C VAL A 127 -14.75 5.85 2.97
N ILE A 128 -16.02 5.47 2.88
CA ILE A 128 -16.74 4.68 3.88
C ILE A 128 -16.80 3.27 3.36
N ARG A 129 -16.16 2.34 4.09
CA ARG A 129 -16.08 0.94 3.67
C ARG A 129 -17.40 0.22 3.86
N LYS A 130 -17.65 -0.86 3.10
CA LYS A 130 -18.89 -1.64 3.19
C LYS A 130 -19.16 -2.16 4.61
N ALA A 131 -18.14 -2.59 5.33
CA ALA A 131 -18.28 -3.01 6.73
C ALA A 131 -18.79 -1.87 7.63
N GLU A 132 -18.25 -0.66 7.46
CA GLU A 132 -18.68 0.54 8.21
C GLU A 132 -20.13 0.95 7.85
N GLN A 133 -20.54 0.74 6.60
CA GLN A 133 -21.94 0.95 6.17
C GLN A 133 -22.90 -0.05 6.84
N LEU A 134 -22.50 -1.33 6.93
CA LEU A 134 -23.30 -2.37 7.57
C LEU A 134 -23.46 -2.14 9.08
N GLU A 135 -22.50 -1.48 9.73
CA GLU A 135 -22.55 -1.09 11.14
C GLU A 135 -23.34 0.21 11.39
N GLY A 136 -23.93 0.79 10.36
CA GLY A 136 -24.75 1.99 10.52
C GLY A 136 -23.96 3.28 10.76
N VAL A 137 -22.68 3.32 10.41
CA VAL A 137 -21.81 4.50 10.56
C VAL A 137 -22.31 5.68 9.72
N ALA A 138 -22.97 5.41 8.60
CA ALA A 138 -23.63 6.39 7.74
C ALA A 138 -24.78 5.74 6.99
N GLU A 139 -25.73 6.58 6.58
CA GLU A 139 -26.77 6.16 5.64
C GLU A 139 -26.14 5.63 4.34
N ILE A 140 -26.68 4.54 3.80
CA ILE A 140 -26.14 3.84 2.62
C ILE A 140 -26.03 4.80 1.43
N GLU A 141 -27.03 5.62 1.21
CA GLU A 141 -27.07 6.57 0.09
C GLU A 141 -26.01 7.69 0.25
N PHE A 142 -25.82 8.19 1.46
CA PHE A 142 -24.75 9.15 1.76
C PHE A 142 -23.36 8.52 1.52
N ALA A 143 -23.13 7.32 2.03
CA ALA A 143 -21.87 6.61 1.84
C ALA A 143 -21.56 6.36 0.37
N LYS A 144 -22.58 5.97 -0.42
CA LYS A 144 -22.47 5.76 -1.87
C LYS A 144 -22.08 7.06 -2.58
N LYS A 145 -22.79 8.16 -2.32
CA LYS A 145 -22.49 9.48 -2.93
C LYS A 145 -21.09 9.97 -2.57
N LEU A 146 -20.69 9.86 -1.31
CA LEU A 146 -19.34 10.22 -0.86
C LEU A 146 -18.27 9.40 -1.58
N ASN A 147 -18.44 8.07 -1.63
CA ASN A 147 -17.47 7.18 -2.28
C ASN A 147 -17.36 7.46 -3.78
N GLN A 148 -18.49 7.68 -4.48
CA GLN A 148 -18.51 8.05 -5.89
C GLN A 148 -17.77 9.37 -6.15
N ARG A 149 -18.02 10.39 -5.32
CA ARG A 149 -17.34 11.68 -5.39
C ARG A 149 -15.83 11.55 -5.17
N SER A 150 -15.41 10.76 -4.18
CA SER A 150 -13.99 10.48 -3.91
C SER A 150 -13.31 9.77 -5.07
N MET A 151 -13.95 8.72 -5.61
CA MET A 151 -13.42 7.97 -6.75
C MET A 151 -13.38 8.83 -8.02
N LEU A 152 -14.37 9.71 -8.23
CA LEU A 152 -14.38 10.63 -9.35
C LEU A 152 -13.25 11.66 -9.27
N THR A 153 -12.97 12.21 -8.09
CA THR A 153 -11.81 13.11 -7.89
C THR A 153 -10.48 12.41 -8.22
N VAL A 154 -10.32 11.15 -7.80
CA VAL A 154 -9.16 10.34 -8.17
C VAL A 154 -9.08 10.15 -9.69
N SER A 155 -10.21 9.84 -10.34
CA SER A 155 -10.27 9.63 -11.80
C SER A 155 -9.88 10.90 -12.57
N HIS A 156 -10.36 12.06 -12.15
CA HIS A 156 -10.00 13.34 -12.77
C HIS A 156 -8.51 13.67 -12.57
N ALA A 157 -7.97 13.49 -11.36
CA ALA A 157 -6.56 13.72 -11.10
C ALA A 157 -5.67 12.79 -11.94
N LEU A 158 -6.00 11.51 -12.05
CA LEU A 158 -5.31 10.55 -12.91
C LEU A 158 -5.35 10.97 -14.38
N SER A 159 -6.51 11.41 -14.89
CA SER A 159 -6.64 11.89 -16.27
C SER A 159 -5.77 13.13 -16.53
N GLY A 160 -5.54 13.95 -15.51
CA GLY A 160 -4.66 15.12 -15.53
C GLY A 160 -3.16 14.81 -15.38
N GLY A 161 -2.76 13.52 -15.38
CA GLY A 161 -1.36 13.11 -15.30
C GLY A 161 -0.79 12.95 -13.89
N TYR A 162 -1.61 13.12 -12.85
CA TYR A 162 -1.16 12.89 -11.46
C TYR A 162 -1.13 11.41 -11.11
N ARG A 163 -0.47 11.11 -9.98
CA ARG A 163 -0.51 9.77 -9.39
C ARG A 163 -1.73 9.62 -8.51
N ALA A 164 -2.18 8.40 -8.36
CA ALA A 164 -3.09 8.03 -7.29
C ALA A 164 -2.62 6.72 -6.66
N ILE A 165 -3.08 6.44 -5.43
CA ILE A 165 -2.85 5.19 -4.75
C ILE A 165 -4.17 4.64 -4.27
N ILE A 166 -4.43 3.38 -4.62
CA ILE A 166 -5.56 2.61 -4.10
C ILE A 166 -5.04 1.21 -3.79
N MET A 167 -5.22 0.79 -2.55
CA MET A 167 -4.92 -0.59 -2.15
C MET A 167 -6.11 -1.47 -2.53
N PRO A 168 -5.98 -2.34 -3.55
CA PRO A 168 -7.14 -3.02 -4.14
C PRO A 168 -7.76 -4.09 -3.23
N GLU A 169 -7.05 -4.55 -2.21
CA GLU A 169 -7.60 -5.46 -1.19
C GLU A 169 -8.62 -4.77 -0.27
N GLY A 170 -8.60 -3.44 -0.20
CA GLY A 170 -9.57 -2.60 0.52
C GLY A 170 -9.41 -2.57 2.04
N THR A 171 -8.48 -3.32 2.60
CA THR A 171 -8.13 -3.33 4.02
C THR A 171 -6.68 -3.77 4.20
N GLY A 172 -6.01 -3.24 5.23
CA GLY A 172 -4.69 -3.73 5.63
C GLY A 172 -4.83 -5.11 6.30
N HIS A 173 -3.85 -5.97 6.08
CA HIS A 173 -3.80 -7.31 6.67
C HIS A 173 -2.34 -7.78 6.80
N GLN A 174 -2.15 -8.84 7.60
CA GLN A 174 -0.82 -9.44 7.80
C GLN A 174 -0.70 -10.84 7.18
N ASP A 175 -1.58 -11.18 6.24
CA ASP A 175 -1.55 -12.47 5.57
C ASP A 175 -0.33 -12.57 4.64
N SER A 176 0.17 -13.78 4.48
CA SER A 176 1.19 -14.11 3.50
C SER A 176 0.65 -14.23 2.07
N ARG A 177 -0.68 -14.36 1.93
CA ARG A 177 -1.39 -14.52 0.65
C ARG A 177 -1.92 -13.19 0.15
N LEU A 178 -2.01 -13.07 -1.17
CA LEU A 178 -2.78 -12.03 -1.82
C LEU A 178 -4.28 -12.26 -1.56
N ARG A 179 -4.97 -11.23 -1.07
CA ARG A 179 -6.43 -11.27 -0.89
C ARG A 179 -7.16 -10.95 -2.18
N HIS A 180 -8.46 -11.29 -2.20
CA HIS A 180 -9.32 -10.92 -3.33
C HIS A 180 -9.33 -9.41 -3.58
N LEU A 181 -9.11 -9.01 -4.84
CA LEU A 181 -9.06 -7.62 -5.23
C LEU A 181 -10.47 -7.04 -5.41
N ARG A 182 -10.76 -5.94 -4.75
CA ARG A 182 -11.99 -5.16 -4.92
C ARG A 182 -11.92 -4.32 -6.18
N THR A 183 -13.03 -4.17 -6.88
CA THR A 183 -13.11 -3.53 -8.20
C THR A 183 -13.05 -2.00 -8.19
N GLY A 184 -13.05 -1.35 -7.04
CA GLY A 184 -13.07 0.12 -6.95
C GLY A 184 -11.90 0.80 -7.67
N SER A 185 -10.68 0.24 -7.58
CA SER A 185 -9.51 0.77 -8.27
C SER A 185 -9.64 0.65 -9.80
N MET A 186 -10.17 -0.48 -10.30
CA MET A 186 -10.40 -0.71 -11.73
C MET A 186 -11.42 0.28 -12.28
N ARG A 187 -12.53 0.47 -11.56
CA ARG A 187 -13.58 1.44 -11.94
C ARG A 187 -13.04 2.86 -12.02
N SER A 188 -12.29 3.29 -11.01
CA SER A 188 -11.66 4.63 -11.04
C SER A 188 -10.67 4.79 -12.19
N ALA A 189 -9.88 3.76 -12.50
CA ALA A 189 -8.92 3.80 -13.57
C ALA A 189 -9.59 3.87 -14.97
N ILE A 190 -10.61 3.04 -15.22
CA ILE A 190 -11.36 3.06 -16.49
C ILE A 190 -12.05 4.40 -16.68
N ASN A 191 -12.64 4.98 -15.62
CA ASN A 191 -13.20 6.32 -15.68
C ASN A 191 -12.13 7.38 -15.93
N ALA A 192 -10.95 7.26 -15.33
CA ALA A 192 -9.82 8.15 -15.61
C ALA A 192 -9.34 8.07 -17.08
N ALA A 193 -9.27 6.86 -17.65
CA ALA A 193 -8.93 6.65 -19.05
C ALA A 193 -10.01 7.24 -19.97
N SER A 194 -11.28 7.10 -19.58
CA SER A 194 -12.43 7.66 -20.30
C SER A 194 -12.40 9.20 -20.33
N ILE A 195 -12.10 9.83 -19.21
CA ILE A 195 -11.93 11.29 -19.09
C ILE A 195 -10.71 11.75 -19.90
N ALA A 196 -9.57 11.05 -19.80
CA ALA A 196 -8.38 11.36 -20.58
C ALA A 196 -8.62 11.27 -22.08
N LYS A 197 -9.40 10.27 -22.53
CA LYS A 197 -9.81 10.11 -23.93
C LYS A 197 -10.61 11.33 -24.43
N GLU A 198 -11.61 11.79 -23.67
CA GLU A 198 -12.41 12.98 -24.06
C GLU A 198 -11.59 14.27 -24.04
N ARG A 199 -10.57 14.36 -23.18
CA ARG A 199 -9.67 15.52 -23.12
C ARG A 199 -8.52 15.46 -24.12
N ASN A 200 -8.38 14.41 -24.93
CA ASN A 200 -7.24 14.15 -25.80
C ASN A 200 -5.89 14.15 -25.04
N LEU A 201 -5.91 13.64 -23.79
CA LEU A 201 -4.72 13.50 -22.95
C LEU A 201 -4.18 12.06 -23.00
N PRO A 202 -2.91 11.85 -22.65
CA PRO A 202 -2.35 10.51 -22.52
C PRO A 202 -3.14 9.66 -21.52
N LEU A 203 -3.46 8.42 -21.92
CA LEU A 203 -4.22 7.52 -21.06
C LEU A 203 -3.44 7.16 -19.79
N PRO A 204 -4.09 7.09 -18.63
CA PRO A 204 -3.48 6.64 -17.40
C PRO A 204 -3.17 5.14 -17.46
N VAL A 205 -2.29 4.69 -16.57
CA VAL A 205 -1.90 3.29 -16.45
C VAL A 205 -2.08 2.80 -15.01
N PHE A 206 -2.29 1.49 -14.85
CA PHE A 206 -2.05 0.81 -13.59
C PHE A 206 -0.55 0.57 -13.41
N GLN A 207 -0.03 0.95 -12.25
CA GLN A 207 1.34 0.68 -11.85
C GLN A 207 1.34 -0.31 -10.68
N PRO A 208 1.45 -1.63 -10.92
CA PRO A 208 1.60 -2.59 -9.84
C PRO A 208 2.96 -2.40 -9.17
N ILE A 209 2.98 -2.45 -7.85
CA ILE A 209 4.16 -2.22 -7.02
C ILE A 209 4.30 -3.38 -6.03
N GLY A 210 5.47 -4.00 -6.02
CA GLY A 210 5.86 -4.97 -4.99
C GLY A 210 6.39 -4.22 -3.76
N LEU A 211 5.71 -4.37 -2.63
CA LEU A 211 6.16 -3.87 -1.33
C LEU A 211 6.70 -5.04 -0.52
N HIS A 212 8.02 -5.08 -0.36
CA HIS A 212 8.69 -6.14 0.37
C HIS A 212 9.34 -5.56 1.62
N PHE A 213 8.85 -5.98 2.78
CA PHE A 213 9.46 -5.73 4.08
C PHE A 213 10.06 -7.03 4.56
N ARG A 214 11.32 -7.04 4.99
CA ARG A 214 11.95 -8.25 5.54
C ARG A 214 11.14 -8.78 6.72
N THR A 215 10.80 -7.87 7.63
CA THR A 215 9.88 -8.13 8.74
C THR A 215 8.96 -6.93 8.87
N HIS A 216 7.69 -7.10 8.53
CA HIS A 216 6.74 -5.98 8.39
C HIS A 216 6.38 -5.28 9.71
N TYR A 217 6.60 -5.93 10.86
CA TYR A 217 6.29 -5.38 12.19
C TYR A 217 7.52 -4.84 12.94
N TRP A 218 8.74 -4.92 12.36
CA TRP A 218 9.93 -4.41 13.01
C TRP A 218 10.26 -2.99 12.59
N PHE A 219 10.59 -2.16 13.58
CA PHE A 219 11.23 -0.88 13.33
C PHE A 219 12.64 -1.11 12.75
N ARG A 220 13.02 -0.32 11.74
CA ARG A 220 14.29 -0.44 11.02
C ARG A 220 14.47 -1.79 10.29
N THR A 221 13.38 -2.29 9.73
CA THR A 221 13.45 -3.40 8.77
C THR A 221 14.06 -2.96 7.43
N ASP A 222 14.39 -3.93 6.56
CA ASP A 222 14.78 -3.63 5.18
C ASP A 222 13.53 -3.52 4.30
N LEU A 223 13.55 -2.57 3.37
CA LEU A 223 12.51 -2.34 2.39
C LEU A 223 13.07 -2.54 0.97
N TYR A 224 12.40 -3.35 0.18
CA TYR A 224 12.54 -3.34 -1.27
C TYR A 224 11.21 -2.98 -1.92
N LEU A 225 11.22 -1.92 -2.75
CA LEU A 225 10.09 -1.48 -3.54
C LEU A 225 10.35 -1.77 -5.01
N GLU A 226 9.60 -2.72 -5.54
CA GLU A 226 9.71 -3.22 -6.90
C GLU A 226 8.71 -2.50 -7.81
N GLN A 227 9.17 -2.06 -8.98
CA GLN A 227 8.35 -1.43 -10.01
C GLN A 227 8.29 -2.35 -11.23
N ILE A 228 7.14 -2.91 -11.54
CA ILE A 228 6.97 -3.73 -12.75
C ILE A 228 6.35 -2.93 -13.90
N ALA A 229 6.36 -3.51 -15.09
CA ALA A 229 5.75 -2.89 -16.27
C ALA A 229 4.27 -2.55 -16.00
N PRO A 230 3.84 -1.32 -16.33
CA PRO A 230 2.46 -0.88 -16.10
C PRO A 230 1.49 -1.65 -16.99
N ILE A 231 0.23 -1.72 -16.54
CA ILE A 231 -0.90 -2.26 -17.28
C ILE A 231 -1.61 -1.09 -17.97
N LEU A 232 -1.92 -1.25 -19.25
CA LEU A 232 -2.74 -0.29 -19.98
C LEU A 232 -4.18 -0.35 -19.48
N VAL A 233 -4.79 0.82 -19.28
CA VAL A 233 -6.16 0.92 -18.81
C VAL A 233 -7.07 1.18 -20.02
N PRO A 234 -8.09 0.32 -20.24
CA PRO A 234 -9.09 0.58 -21.27
C PRO A 234 -9.99 1.76 -20.86
N PHE A 235 -10.62 2.41 -21.82
CA PHE A 235 -11.64 3.42 -21.60
C PHE A 235 -13.02 2.90 -21.98
N ASN A 236 -14.06 3.48 -21.41
CA ASN A 236 -15.44 3.15 -21.72
C ASN A 236 -15.77 3.49 -23.19
N PRO A 237 -16.25 2.55 -24.02
CA PRO A 237 -16.55 2.80 -25.43
C PRO A 237 -17.74 3.78 -25.62
N ASN A 238 -18.66 3.88 -24.65
CA ASN A 238 -19.87 4.70 -24.74
C ASN A 238 -19.54 6.18 -24.55
N LYS A 239 -19.64 6.97 -25.62
CA LYS A 239 -19.35 8.39 -25.64
C LYS A 239 -20.24 9.20 -24.68
N LYS A 240 -21.56 8.90 -24.64
CA LYS A 240 -22.49 9.61 -23.74
C LYS A 240 -22.13 9.42 -22.26
N GLU A 241 -21.63 8.26 -21.90
CA GLU A 241 -21.19 7.99 -20.53
C GLU A 241 -19.88 8.73 -20.21
N ARG A 242 -18.95 8.83 -21.18
CA ARG A 242 -17.74 9.63 -21.01
C ARG A 242 -18.05 11.13 -20.84
N GLU A 243 -19.03 11.65 -21.58
CA GLU A 243 -19.51 13.03 -21.44
C GLU A 243 -20.10 13.32 -20.05
N LYS A 244 -20.84 12.37 -19.45
CA LYS A 244 -21.29 12.47 -18.06
C LYS A 244 -20.14 12.57 -17.06
N LEU A 245 -19.09 11.79 -17.25
CA LEU A 245 -17.88 11.89 -16.42
C LEU A 245 -17.25 13.29 -16.50
N MET A 246 -17.23 13.90 -17.69
CA MET A 246 -16.76 15.26 -17.88
C MET A 246 -17.60 16.32 -17.13
N GLN A 247 -18.88 16.03 -16.92
CA GLN A 247 -19.81 16.86 -16.14
C GLN A 247 -19.70 16.63 -14.62
N GLY A 248 -18.78 15.80 -14.17
CA GLY A 248 -18.62 15.47 -12.75
C GLY A 248 -19.64 14.44 -12.24
N ILE A 249 -20.26 13.67 -13.12
CA ILE A 249 -21.23 12.62 -12.79
C ILE A 249 -20.51 11.26 -12.83
N TRP A 250 -20.57 10.53 -11.72
CA TRP A 250 -20.01 9.17 -11.69
C TRP A 250 -20.77 8.22 -12.63
N VAL A 251 -20.00 7.46 -13.40
CA VAL A 251 -20.52 6.39 -14.27
C VAL A 251 -19.92 5.06 -13.85
N GLU A 252 -20.73 4.04 -13.80
CA GLU A 252 -20.23 2.67 -13.62
C GLU A 252 -19.66 2.16 -14.95
N PRO A 253 -18.37 1.82 -15.02
CA PRO A 253 -17.78 1.28 -16.24
C PRO A 253 -18.34 -0.08 -16.60
N PRO A 254 -18.24 -0.51 -17.87
CA PRO A 254 -18.62 -1.85 -18.31
C PRO A 254 -17.98 -2.93 -17.45
N GLU A 255 -18.80 -3.89 -16.99
CA GLU A 255 -18.38 -4.91 -16.03
C GLU A 255 -17.29 -5.83 -16.59
N ASP A 256 -17.38 -6.20 -17.85
CA ASP A 256 -16.39 -7.01 -18.56
C ASP A 256 -15.00 -6.37 -18.53
N LEU A 257 -14.88 -5.08 -18.80
CA LEU A 257 -13.61 -4.35 -18.72
C LEU A 257 -13.07 -4.30 -17.28
N VAL A 258 -13.97 -4.13 -16.31
CA VAL A 258 -13.58 -4.11 -14.88
C VAL A 258 -13.03 -5.46 -14.46
N LEU A 259 -13.69 -6.55 -14.82
CA LEU A 259 -13.29 -7.91 -14.46
C LEU A 259 -12.00 -8.32 -15.17
N GLN A 260 -11.87 -8.03 -16.46
CA GLN A 260 -10.64 -8.28 -17.21
C GLN A 260 -9.43 -7.58 -16.58
N LEU A 261 -9.57 -6.30 -16.25
CA LEU A 261 -8.49 -5.51 -15.62
C LEU A 261 -8.15 -6.02 -14.21
N ARG A 262 -9.16 -6.46 -13.44
CA ARG A 262 -8.95 -7.10 -12.13
C ARG A 262 -8.15 -8.38 -12.25
N ASP A 263 -8.51 -9.24 -13.19
CA ASP A 263 -7.89 -10.55 -13.35
C ASP A 263 -6.43 -10.41 -13.83
N GLU A 264 -6.15 -9.50 -14.76
CA GLU A 264 -4.78 -9.17 -15.17
C GLU A 264 -3.97 -8.63 -13.99
N LEU A 265 -4.54 -7.70 -13.20
CA LEU A 265 -3.86 -7.15 -12.03
C LEU A 265 -3.62 -8.21 -10.97
N THR A 266 -4.56 -9.12 -10.75
CA THR A 266 -4.43 -10.23 -9.79
C THR A 266 -3.23 -11.10 -10.12
N VAL A 267 -3.08 -11.50 -11.37
CA VAL A 267 -1.94 -12.30 -11.84
C VAL A 267 -0.62 -11.54 -11.62
N LYS A 268 -0.56 -10.26 -11.99
CA LYS A 268 0.66 -9.46 -11.82
C LYS A 268 1.03 -9.25 -10.35
N LEU A 269 0.05 -8.96 -9.47
CA LEU A 269 0.30 -8.79 -8.04
C LEU A 269 0.68 -10.11 -7.36
N ALA A 270 0.05 -11.24 -7.70
CA ALA A 270 0.43 -12.55 -7.18
C ALA A 270 1.89 -12.89 -7.54
N ASN A 271 2.31 -12.56 -8.75
CA ASN A 271 3.68 -12.83 -9.20
C ASN A 271 4.73 -12.03 -8.41
N ILE A 272 4.45 -10.78 -8.07
CA ILE A 272 5.40 -9.92 -7.36
C ILE A 272 5.23 -9.92 -5.84
N SER A 273 4.08 -10.33 -5.31
CA SER A 273 3.86 -10.46 -3.87
C SER A 273 4.45 -11.76 -3.31
N ARG A 274 4.37 -11.90 -2.00
CA ARG A 274 4.79 -13.14 -1.32
C ARG A 274 3.97 -14.33 -1.78
N ASP A 275 2.66 -14.18 -1.74
CA ASP A 275 1.62 -15.15 -2.14
C ASP A 275 1.94 -16.59 -1.69
N ALA A 276 2.29 -16.73 -0.41
CA ALA A 276 2.59 -18.00 0.23
C ALA A 276 1.37 -18.53 0.99
N PRO A 277 1.19 -19.85 1.09
CA PRO A 277 0.10 -20.44 1.87
C PRO A 277 0.04 -19.96 3.32
N ASP A 278 1.20 -19.80 3.93
CA ASP A 278 1.41 -19.34 5.30
C ASP A 278 2.82 -18.73 5.45
N TRP A 279 3.07 -18.06 6.57
CA TRP A 279 4.36 -17.42 6.86
C TRP A 279 5.51 -18.40 7.02
N THR A 280 5.25 -19.61 7.54
CA THR A 280 6.26 -20.66 7.68
C THR A 280 6.74 -21.11 6.31
N THR A 281 5.82 -21.33 5.37
CA THR A 281 6.18 -21.65 3.99
C THR A 281 7.00 -20.53 3.33
N TYR A 282 6.63 -19.27 3.56
CA TYR A 282 7.38 -18.14 3.01
C TYR A 282 8.82 -18.10 3.56
N ARG A 283 8.98 -18.27 4.88
CA ARG A 283 10.31 -18.37 5.52
C ARG A 283 11.12 -19.55 5.00
N ALA A 284 10.46 -20.69 4.76
CA ALA A 284 11.10 -21.86 4.15
C ALA A 284 11.66 -21.55 2.74
N TRP A 285 10.89 -20.85 1.91
CA TRP A 285 11.37 -20.42 0.59
C TRP A 285 12.55 -19.45 0.68
N GLN A 286 12.54 -18.53 1.63
CA GLN A 286 13.68 -17.63 1.88
C GLN A 286 14.93 -18.42 2.30
N LEU A 287 14.80 -19.37 3.23
CA LEU A 287 15.92 -20.23 3.65
C LEU A 287 16.47 -21.04 2.48
N LEU A 288 15.61 -21.66 1.69
CA LEU A 288 16.02 -22.41 0.48
C LEU A 288 16.72 -21.50 -0.54
N ALA A 289 16.30 -20.26 -0.68
CA ALA A 289 16.96 -19.29 -1.56
C ALA A 289 18.43 -19.05 -1.12
N HIS A 290 18.68 -18.89 0.17
CA HIS A 290 20.02 -18.75 0.70
C HIS A 290 20.84 -20.04 0.56
N LEU A 291 20.25 -21.21 0.81
CA LEU A 291 20.93 -22.52 0.64
C LEU A 291 21.37 -22.75 -0.80
N VAL A 292 20.45 -22.54 -1.77
CA VAL A 292 20.75 -22.69 -3.20
C VAL A 292 21.80 -21.67 -3.65
N SER A 293 21.70 -20.43 -3.18
CA SER A 293 22.67 -19.41 -3.52
C SER A 293 24.06 -19.77 -3.01
N LYS A 294 24.16 -20.23 -1.77
CA LYS A 294 25.41 -20.67 -1.17
C LYS A 294 25.99 -21.89 -1.88
N SER A 295 25.19 -22.89 -2.23
CA SER A 295 25.67 -24.09 -2.98
C SER A 295 26.26 -23.70 -4.36
N ASN A 296 25.82 -22.58 -4.93
CA ASN A 296 26.37 -22.04 -6.17
C ASN A 296 27.52 -21.03 -5.94
N SER A 297 28.07 -20.95 -4.72
CA SER A 297 29.10 -19.98 -4.33
C SER A 297 28.71 -18.51 -4.58
N GLN A 298 27.43 -18.20 -4.49
CA GLN A 298 26.87 -16.87 -4.68
C GLN A 298 26.15 -16.43 -3.40
N ASP A 299 26.66 -15.42 -2.71
CA ASP A 299 25.96 -14.84 -1.57
C ASP A 299 24.90 -13.84 -2.04
N LEU A 300 23.71 -13.89 -1.43
CA LEU A 300 22.68 -12.86 -1.63
C LEU A 300 23.09 -11.61 -0.83
N ARG A 301 23.43 -10.54 -1.53
CA ARG A 301 24.07 -9.34 -0.95
C ARG A 301 23.07 -8.26 -0.54
N SER A 302 21.87 -8.29 -1.12
CA SER A 302 20.83 -7.30 -0.88
C SER A 302 19.47 -7.94 -0.64
N TYR A 303 18.55 -7.19 -0.04
CA TYR A 303 17.20 -7.68 0.19
C TYR A 303 16.44 -7.88 -1.13
N LYS A 304 16.73 -7.07 -2.15
CA LYS A 304 16.23 -7.27 -3.52
C LYS A 304 16.62 -8.63 -4.07
N GLU A 305 17.90 -9.00 -3.97
CA GLU A 305 18.39 -10.31 -4.43
C GLU A 305 17.69 -11.45 -3.70
N GLU A 306 17.50 -11.33 -2.38
CA GLU A 306 16.77 -12.31 -1.58
C GLU A 306 15.33 -12.50 -2.04
N VAL A 307 14.60 -11.39 -2.30
CA VAL A 307 13.21 -11.43 -2.79
C VAL A 307 13.15 -12.13 -4.15
N HIS A 308 14.04 -11.79 -5.09
CA HIS A 308 14.07 -12.43 -6.40
C HIS A 308 14.47 -13.90 -6.32
N ALA A 309 15.44 -14.27 -5.48
CA ALA A 309 15.83 -15.66 -5.29
C ALA A 309 14.70 -16.47 -4.64
N THR A 310 14.03 -15.92 -3.63
CA THR A 310 12.86 -16.54 -2.99
C THR A 310 11.74 -16.81 -3.98
N ARG A 311 11.47 -15.86 -4.88
CA ARG A 311 10.48 -16.02 -5.96
C ARG A 311 10.90 -17.13 -6.93
N LYS A 312 12.17 -17.20 -7.32
CA LYS A 312 12.68 -18.29 -8.18
C LYS A 312 12.51 -19.65 -7.50
N VAL A 313 12.77 -19.76 -6.21
CA VAL A 313 12.54 -20.99 -5.43
C VAL A 313 11.06 -21.35 -5.45
N ARG A 314 10.16 -20.40 -5.13
CA ARG A 314 8.69 -20.60 -5.21
C ARG A 314 8.25 -21.19 -6.54
N GLU A 315 8.72 -20.62 -7.65
CA GLU A 315 8.33 -21.09 -8.99
C GLU A 315 8.93 -22.47 -9.32
N LYS A 316 10.18 -22.72 -8.90
CA LYS A 316 10.81 -24.03 -9.12
C LYS A 316 10.15 -25.15 -8.31
N LEU A 317 9.75 -24.90 -7.07
CA LEU A 317 9.06 -25.87 -6.22
C LEU A 317 7.69 -26.30 -6.74
N LYS A 318 7.08 -25.54 -7.67
CA LYS A 318 5.84 -25.92 -8.36
C LYS A 318 6.04 -26.98 -9.45
N LEU A 319 7.28 -27.20 -9.91
CA LEU A 319 7.59 -28.05 -11.07
C LEU A 319 7.82 -29.53 -10.72
N PHE A 320 7.93 -29.88 -9.43
CA PHE A 320 8.19 -31.25 -8.97
C PHE A 320 7.59 -31.50 -7.58
N ASP A 321 7.50 -32.77 -7.16
CA ASP A 321 7.06 -33.09 -5.82
C ASP A 321 8.13 -32.65 -4.80
N SER A 322 7.88 -31.53 -4.16
CA SER A 322 8.77 -30.84 -3.25
C SER A 322 8.38 -30.95 -1.78
N LYS A 323 7.40 -31.81 -1.43
CA LYS A 323 6.82 -31.89 -0.08
C LYS A 323 7.89 -32.09 1.00
N ILE A 324 8.77 -33.08 0.86
CA ILE A 324 9.81 -33.38 1.84
C ILE A 324 10.77 -32.20 1.99
N ILE A 325 11.15 -31.55 0.88
CA ILE A 325 12.06 -30.40 0.89
C ILE A 325 11.40 -29.23 1.61
N ILE A 326 10.12 -28.96 1.33
CA ILE A 326 9.38 -27.86 1.96
C ILE A 326 9.20 -28.10 3.45
N GLU A 327 8.83 -29.32 3.88
CA GLU A 327 8.63 -29.62 5.30
C GLU A 327 9.95 -29.52 6.09
N ASN A 328 11.05 -30.05 5.57
CA ASN A 328 12.35 -29.90 6.22
C ASN A 328 12.81 -28.43 6.28
N ALA A 329 12.57 -27.66 5.22
CA ALA A 329 12.89 -26.24 5.19
C ALA A 329 12.00 -25.43 6.16
N LYS A 330 10.72 -25.79 6.33
CA LYS A 330 9.84 -25.20 7.35
C LYS A 330 10.40 -25.42 8.75
N LEU A 331 10.71 -26.67 9.12
CA LEU A 331 11.27 -26.99 10.42
C LEU A 331 12.55 -26.19 10.69
N ALA A 332 13.49 -26.18 9.74
CA ALA A 332 14.74 -25.43 9.86
C ALA A 332 14.50 -23.92 9.98
N SER A 333 13.58 -23.36 9.18
CA SER A 333 13.26 -21.93 9.22
C SER A 333 12.55 -21.51 10.52
N GLU A 334 11.75 -22.37 11.12
CA GLU A 334 11.11 -22.13 12.42
C GLU A 334 12.12 -22.14 13.56
N ILE A 335 13.08 -23.08 13.54
CA ILE A 335 14.18 -23.09 14.51
C ILE A 335 14.97 -21.77 14.41
N LEU A 336 15.37 -21.36 13.21
CA LEU A 336 16.06 -20.07 13.04
C LEU A 336 15.23 -18.91 13.54
N HIS A 337 13.95 -18.88 13.20
CA HIS A 337 13.04 -17.80 13.60
C HIS A 337 12.84 -17.72 15.13
N SER A 338 12.84 -18.86 15.85
CA SER A 338 12.75 -18.87 17.31
C SER A 338 13.96 -18.22 18.00
N TYR A 339 15.08 -18.11 17.30
CA TYR A 339 16.29 -17.39 17.74
C TYR A 339 16.45 -16.02 17.10
N ASP A 340 15.40 -15.45 16.52
CA ASP A 340 15.45 -14.18 15.75
C ASP A 340 16.47 -14.20 14.59
N LEU A 341 16.72 -15.36 14.03
CA LEU A 341 17.62 -15.58 12.90
C LEU A 341 16.85 -15.86 11.62
N ASP A 342 17.51 -15.72 10.49
CA ASP A 342 16.97 -16.06 9.15
C ASP A 342 18.08 -16.63 8.25
N GLY A 343 17.79 -16.91 6.97
CA GLY A 343 18.70 -17.51 6.02
C GLY A 343 20.04 -16.80 5.84
N ARG A 344 20.16 -15.52 6.25
CA ARG A 344 21.40 -14.74 6.16
C ARG A 344 22.54 -15.30 7.01
N VAL A 345 22.24 -16.11 8.02
CA VAL A 345 23.28 -16.78 8.82
C VAL A 345 24.16 -17.74 7.98
N LEU A 346 23.66 -18.11 6.81
CA LEU A 346 24.39 -18.96 5.87
C LEU A 346 25.41 -18.18 5.01
N ASN A 347 25.31 -16.85 4.96
CA ASN A 347 26.22 -16.02 4.18
C ASN A 347 27.58 -15.91 4.90
N SER A 348 28.64 -16.21 4.20
CA SER A 348 30.02 -16.21 4.75
C SER A 348 30.54 -14.82 5.12
N ASN A 349 29.91 -13.76 4.60
CA ASN A 349 30.35 -12.35 4.73
C ASN A 349 29.38 -11.49 5.53
N MET A 350 28.75 -12.01 6.59
CA MET A 350 28.07 -11.16 7.57
C MET A 350 29.06 -10.27 8.35
N SER A 351 29.99 -9.65 7.65
CA SER A 351 30.76 -8.52 8.21
C SER A 351 29.81 -7.36 8.39
N ILE A 352 29.23 -7.30 9.56
CA ILE A 352 28.56 -6.13 10.07
C ILE A 352 29.61 -5.01 10.02
N LYS A 353 29.46 -4.02 9.16
CA LYS A 353 30.26 -2.79 9.17
C LYS A 353 30.09 -2.14 10.56
N LYS A 354 30.96 -2.53 11.50
CA LYS A 354 30.85 -2.23 12.93
C LYS A 354 30.91 -0.72 13.22
N GLN A 355 31.70 0.05 12.46
CA GLN A 355 31.89 1.48 12.68
C GLN A 355 30.67 2.35 12.35
N SER A 356 29.95 2.04 11.28
CA SER A 356 28.77 2.87 10.93
C SER A 356 27.60 2.67 11.90
N LYS A 357 27.57 1.54 12.63
CA LYS A 357 26.51 1.26 13.60
C LYS A 357 26.70 2.02 14.92
N LEU A 358 27.95 2.15 15.39
CA LEU A 358 28.23 2.88 16.63
C LEU A 358 27.87 4.36 16.47
N ILE A 359 28.33 5.01 15.39
CA ILE A 359 28.03 6.42 15.11
C ILE A 359 26.53 6.64 14.93
N ARG A 360 25.85 5.78 14.18
CA ARG A 360 24.38 5.85 14.02
C ARG A 360 23.64 5.56 15.33
N GLY A 361 24.14 4.64 16.15
CA GLY A 361 23.62 4.36 17.48
C GLY A 361 23.75 5.53 18.43
N LEU A 362 24.92 6.16 18.47
CA LEU A 362 25.17 7.37 19.28
C LEU A 362 24.32 8.54 18.81
N PHE A 363 24.19 8.74 17.49
CA PHE A 363 23.31 9.77 16.94
C PHE A 363 21.82 9.50 17.25
N GLY A 364 21.38 8.24 17.13
CA GLY A 364 20.04 7.83 17.53
C GLY A 364 19.77 8.03 19.02
N LEU A 365 20.74 7.70 19.87
CA LEU A 365 20.67 7.95 21.32
C LEU A 365 20.58 9.44 21.63
N SER A 366 21.37 10.27 20.96
CA SER A 366 21.33 11.73 21.11
C SER A 366 19.97 12.30 20.74
N ILE A 367 19.36 11.83 19.65
CA ILE A 367 17.98 12.18 19.25
C ILE A 367 16.97 11.72 20.30
N MET A 368 17.07 10.47 20.77
CA MET A 368 16.19 9.97 21.83
C MET A 368 16.26 10.82 23.09
N ILE A 369 17.46 11.21 23.52
CA ILE A 369 17.66 12.09 24.69
C ILE A 369 17.05 13.47 24.42
N LEU A 370 17.28 14.05 23.25
CA LEU A 370 16.75 15.37 22.87
C LEU A 370 15.22 15.39 22.85
N PHE A 371 14.58 14.33 22.35
CA PHE A 371 13.12 14.22 22.28
C PHE A 371 12.49 13.51 23.47
N SER A 372 13.28 13.02 24.43
CA SER A 372 12.79 12.35 25.63
C SER A 372 11.76 13.17 26.42
N PRO A 373 11.87 14.51 26.61
CA PRO A 373 10.83 15.26 27.30
C PRO A 373 9.46 15.17 26.62
N ILE A 374 9.44 15.16 25.28
CA ILE A 374 8.21 15.06 24.47
C ILE A 374 7.62 13.65 24.56
N THR A 375 8.47 12.62 24.47
CA THR A 375 8.05 11.23 24.58
C THR A 375 7.56 10.87 25.97
N PHE A 376 8.24 11.31 27.04
CA PHE A 376 7.78 11.13 28.42
C PHE A 376 6.44 11.84 28.68
N TYR A 377 6.29 13.07 28.18
CA TYR A 377 5.04 13.81 28.31
C TYR A 377 3.89 13.09 27.55
N SER A 378 4.14 12.67 26.32
CA SER A 378 3.17 11.92 25.51
C SER A 378 2.78 10.58 26.14
N THR A 379 3.77 9.83 26.65
CA THR A 379 3.52 8.54 27.33
C THR A 379 2.76 8.76 28.63
N GLY A 380 3.12 9.78 29.43
CA GLY A 380 2.41 10.13 30.65
C GLY A 380 0.95 10.47 30.40
N ILE A 381 0.65 11.26 29.37
CA ILE A 381 -0.74 11.56 28.97
C ILE A 381 -1.47 10.31 28.52
N GLN A 382 -0.85 9.45 27.73
CA GLN A 382 -1.46 8.21 27.26
C GLN A 382 -1.77 7.25 28.42
N THR A 383 -0.87 7.17 29.41
CA THR A 383 -1.07 6.34 30.61
C THR A 383 -2.19 6.88 31.52
N LEU A 384 -2.36 8.21 31.58
CA LEU A 384 -3.45 8.84 32.33
C LEU A 384 -4.82 8.73 31.63
N LEU A 385 -4.82 8.53 30.31
CA LEU A 385 -6.04 8.38 29.50
C LEU A 385 -6.43 6.92 29.25
N ALA A 386 -5.58 5.97 29.60
CA ALA A 386 -5.84 4.53 29.53
C ALA A 386 -6.50 4.03 30.81
#